data_e60a35c103088678bde9c015ad10c9d4
#
_entry.id   e60a35c103088678bde9c015ad10c9d4
#
_cell.length_a   1.000
_cell.length_b   1.000
_cell.length_c   1.000
_cell.angle_alpha   90.00
_cell.angle_beta   90.00
_cell.angle_gamma   90.00
#
_symmetry.space_group_name_H-M   'P 1'
#
loop_
_entity.id
_entity.type
_entity.pdbx_description
1 polymer ?
#
loop_
_entity_poly.entity_id
_entity_poly.type
_entity_poly.pdbx_seq_one_letter_code
_entity_poly.pdbx_strand_id
1 'polypeptide(L)'
;MNFNSALDAAGFEYDPATGLNKFRSDILFDLGSDAIRPEATPTIREFANAVNSGSASGMQLLIVGHTDDQNIVRPDTAIKHPTNWHLSTDRADAVILELLKLGVGPERIASMGYSEFQPLESSQTDTARQRNRRVELFVVPNDLGVAKWDPASSVR
;
A
#
# COMPACT_ATOMS: atom_id res chain seq x y z
N MET A 1 -16.38 19.15 -12.37
CA MET A 1 -15.10 18.65 -11.83
C MET A 1 -14.74 17.38 -12.57
N ASN A 2 -13.55 17.31 -13.15
CA ASN A 2 -13.14 16.07 -13.80
C ASN A 2 -12.74 15.01 -12.74
N PHE A 3 -12.61 13.77 -13.18
CA PHE A 3 -12.31 12.63 -12.29
C PHE A 3 -11.01 12.81 -11.48
N ASN A 4 -9.96 13.30 -12.13
CA ASN A 4 -8.67 13.53 -11.46
C ASN A 4 -8.77 14.61 -10.38
N SER A 5 -9.48 15.70 -10.65
CA SER A 5 -9.67 16.76 -9.65
C SER A 5 -10.44 16.28 -8.43
N ALA A 6 -11.41 15.37 -8.60
CA ALA A 6 -12.13 14.80 -7.49
C ALA A 6 -11.25 13.87 -6.64
N LEU A 7 -10.37 13.10 -7.26
CA LEU A 7 -9.40 12.26 -6.54
C LEU A 7 -8.33 13.11 -5.84
N ASP A 8 -7.86 14.18 -6.47
CA ASP A 8 -6.93 15.12 -5.81
C ASP A 8 -7.53 15.69 -4.53
N ALA A 9 -8.79 16.09 -4.57
CA ALA A 9 -9.50 16.61 -3.41
C ALA A 9 -9.65 15.55 -2.31
N ALA A 10 -9.73 14.27 -2.68
CA ALA A 10 -9.83 13.16 -1.74
C ALA A 10 -8.47 12.71 -1.17
N GLY A 11 -7.37 13.31 -1.59
CA GLY A 11 -6.03 13.00 -1.08
C GLY A 11 -5.20 12.09 -1.96
N PHE A 12 -5.62 11.87 -3.22
CA PHE A 12 -4.91 11.03 -4.17
C PHE A 12 -4.15 11.87 -5.18
N GLU A 13 -3.03 11.35 -5.64
CA GLU A 13 -2.18 11.96 -6.64
C GLU A 13 -1.91 10.97 -7.75
N TYR A 14 -2.08 11.40 -9.01
CA TYR A 14 -1.81 10.54 -10.16
C TYR A 14 -0.33 10.20 -10.25
N ASP A 15 -0.01 8.91 -10.34
CA ASP A 15 1.34 8.41 -10.50
C ASP A 15 1.55 7.95 -11.95
N PRO A 16 2.30 8.72 -12.77
CA PRO A 16 2.52 8.33 -14.16
C PRO A 16 3.36 7.05 -14.33
N ALA A 17 4.16 6.68 -13.32
CA ALA A 17 4.96 5.47 -13.37
C ALA A 17 4.09 4.20 -13.35
N THR A 18 2.99 4.22 -12.60
CA THR A 18 2.08 3.08 -12.47
C THR A 18 0.77 3.26 -13.25
N GLY A 19 0.41 4.49 -13.60
CA GLY A 19 -0.91 4.81 -14.17
C GLY A 19 -2.04 4.79 -13.15
N LEU A 20 -1.72 4.69 -11.88
CA LEU A 20 -2.67 4.62 -10.78
C LEU A 20 -2.68 5.92 -9.99
N ASN A 21 -3.69 6.09 -9.14
CA ASN A 21 -3.74 7.21 -8.20
C ASN A 21 -3.30 6.73 -6.82
N LYS A 22 -2.24 7.35 -6.30
CA LYS A 22 -1.63 7.01 -5.03
C LYS A 22 -2.11 7.95 -3.95
N PHE A 23 -2.43 7.41 -2.76
CA PHE A 23 -2.71 8.24 -1.58
C PHE A 23 -1.43 8.96 -1.15
N ARG A 24 -1.55 10.23 -0.72
CA ARG A 24 -0.42 11.13 -0.50
C ARG A 24 0.52 10.71 0.62
N SER A 25 0.03 9.94 1.58
CA SER A 25 0.80 9.54 2.75
C SER A 25 1.02 8.04 2.75
N ASP A 26 2.28 7.63 2.91
CA ASP A 26 2.65 6.24 3.08
C ASP A 26 2.50 5.81 4.55
N ILE A 27 2.32 4.51 4.76
CA ILE A 27 2.38 3.90 6.10
C ILE A 27 3.81 3.43 6.33
N LEU A 28 4.46 3.93 7.39
CA LEU A 28 5.85 3.59 7.69
C LEU A 28 5.94 2.51 8.77
N PHE A 29 7.04 1.75 8.73
CA PHE A 29 7.27 0.61 9.62
C PHE A 29 8.66 0.65 10.25
N ASP A 30 8.74 0.08 11.44
CA ASP A 30 10.01 -0.15 12.11
C ASP A 30 10.78 -1.28 11.44
N LEU A 31 12.10 -1.34 11.69
CA LEU A 31 12.97 -2.37 11.15
C LEU A 31 12.46 -3.76 11.54
N GLY A 32 12.32 -4.63 10.52
CA GLY A 32 11.91 -6.01 10.70
C GLY A 32 10.49 -6.22 11.23
N SER A 33 9.65 -5.19 11.22
CA SER A 33 8.31 -5.24 11.81
C SER A 33 7.23 -5.04 10.75
N ASP A 34 6.13 -5.77 10.92
CA ASP A 34 4.87 -5.56 10.21
C ASP A 34 3.78 -4.95 11.12
N ALA A 35 4.15 -4.57 12.34
CA ALA A 35 3.23 -3.92 13.27
C ALA A 35 2.92 -2.50 12.83
N ILE A 36 1.64 -2.15 12.81
CA ILE A 36 1.17 -0.80 12.49
C ILE A 36 1.64 0.14 13.61
N ARG A 37 2.40 1.17 13.26
CA ARG A 37 2.82 2.20 14.20
C ARG A 37 1.62 3.07 14.57
N PRO A 38 1.50 3.51 15.83
CA PRO A 38 0.39 4.38 16.26
C PRO A 38 0.24 5.64 15.40
N GLU A 39 1.35 6.20 14.90
CA GLU A 39 1.36 7.39 14.04
C GLU A 39 0.68 7.16 12.69
N ALA A 40 0.57 5.91 12.26
CA ALA A 40 -0.07 5.56 10.99
C ALA A 40 -1.61 5.48 11.10
N THR A 41 -2.15 5.38 12.30
CA THR A 41 -3.59 5.20 12.50
C THR A 41 -4.44 6.31 11.85
N PRO A 42 -4.11 7.61 11.98
CA PRO A 42 -4.87 8.65 11.29
C PRO A 42 -4.84 8.50 9.77
N THR A 43 -3.69 8.18 9.19
CA THR A 43 -3.54 8.00 7.73
C THR A 43 -4.41 6.85 7.22
N ILE A 44 -4.40 5.70 7.92
CA ILE A 44 -5.23 4.55 7.55
C ILE A 44 -6.72 4.91 7.61
N ARG A 45 -7.12 5.64 8.65
CA ARG A 45 -8.51 6.09 8.81
C ARG A 45 -8.93 7.07 7.70
N GLU A 46 -8.06 8.01 7.36
CA GLU A 46 -8.30 8.96 6.27
C GLU A 46 -8.46 8.24 4.93
N PHE A 47 -7.59 7.27 4.67
CA PHE A 47 -7.69 6.45 3.46
C PHE A 47 -9.01 5.66 3.43
N ALA A 48 -9.38 5.00 4.52
CA ALA A 48 -10.64 4.27 4.61
C ALA A 48 -11.83 5.17 4.33
N ASN A 49 -11.85 6.38 4.90
CA ASN A 49 -12.92 7.35 4.64
C ASN A 49 -12.95 7.77 3.16
N ALA A 50 -11.79 8.02 2.57
CA ALA A 50 -11.69 8.44 1.17
C ALA A 50 -12.18 7.37 0.20
N VAL A 51 -11.96 6.08 0.48
CA VAL A 51 -12.35 4.97 -0.41
C VAL A 51 -13.74 4.43 -0.13
N ASN A 52 -14.35 4.77 1.00
CA ASN A 52 -15.70 4.37 1.35
C ASN A 52 -16.77 5.39 0.91
N SER A 53 -16.35 6.54 0.39
CA SER A 53 -17.26 7.61 -0.01
C SER A 53 -16.69 8.39 -1.20
N GLY A 54 -17.53 9.19 -1.85
CA GLY A 54 -17.12 10.09 -2.90
C GLY A 54 -16.59 9.41 -4.17
N SER A 55 -15.64 10.05 -4.81
CA SER A 55 -15.12 9.66 -6.14
C SER A 55 -14.35 8.33 -6.17
N ALA A 56 -13.76 7.93 -5.04
CA ALA A 56 -13.04 6.66 -4.93
C ALA A 56 -13.93 5.49 -4.49
N SER A 57 -15.19 5.76 -4.17
CA SER A 57 -16.14 4.73 -3.75
C SER A 57 -16.34 3.70 -4.85
N GLY A 58 -16.27 2.42 -4.51
CA GLY A 58 -16.42 1.32 -5.46
C GLY A 58 -15.19 0.99 -6.30
N MET A 59 -14.12 1.78 -6.22
CA MET A 59 -12.87 1.48 -6.91
C MET A 59 -12.14 0.31 -6.29
N GLN A 60 -11.36 -0.38 -7.10
CA GLN A 60 -10.41 -1.39 -6.60
C GLN A 60 -9.26 -0.71 -5.88
N LEU A 61 -8.73 -1.37 -4.87
CA LEU A 61 -7.66 -0.87 -4.02
C LEU A 61 -6.46 -1.80 -4.10
N LEU A 62 -5.27 -1.21 -4.21
CA LEU A 62 -4.02 -1.95 -4.23
C LEU A 62 -3.14 -1.46 -3.09
N ILE A 63 -2.76 -2.37 -2.22
CA ILE A 63 -1.96 -2.10 -1.03
C ILE A 63 -0.58 -2.72 -1.26
N VAL A 64 0.46 -1.89 -1.33
CA VAL A 64 1.78 -2.31 -1.81
C VAL A 64 2.82 -2.13 -0.72
N GLY A 65 3.43 -3.23 -0.29
CA GLY A 65 4.44 -3.25 0.76
C GLY A 65 5.86 -3.26 0.22
N HIS A 66 6.75 -2.64 1.00
CA HIS A 66 8.17 -2.51 0.67
C HIS A 66 9.03 -2.67 1.93
N THR A 67 10.25 -3.13 1.73
CA THR A 67 11.27 -3.18 2.78
C THR A 67 12.44 -2.24 2.44
N ASP A 68 13.32 -2.03 3.42
CA ASP A 68 14.64 -1.49 3.13
C ASP A 68 15.57 -2.57 2.57
N ASP A 69 16.84 -2.22 2.35
CA ASP A 69 17.84 -3.09 1.76
C ASP A 69 18.55 -4.02 2.75
N GLN A 70 18.15 -4.02 4.02
CA GLN A 70 18.77 -4.84 5.05
C GLN A 70 18.21 -6.26 5.03
N ASN A 71 19.09 -7.25 5.03
CA ASN A 71 18.69 -8.64 5.14
C ASN A 71 18.07 -8.94 6.51
N ILE A 72 17.14 -9.88 6.54
CA ILE A 72 16.55 -10.35 7.79
C ILE A 72 17.55 -11.30 8.45
N VAL A 73 18.12 -10.85 9.58
CA VAL A 73 19.18 -11.60 10.29
C VAL A 73 18.75 -12.05 11.69
N ARG A 74 17.76 -11.39 12.30
CA ARG A 74 17.28 -11.76 13.64
C ARG A 74 16.43 -13.03 13.55
N PRO A 75 16.70 -14.05 14.38
CA PRO A 75 15.97 -15.33 14.31
C PRO A 75 14.46 -15.19 14.54
N ASP A 76 14.04 -14.35 15.47
CA ASP A 76 12.63 -14.12 15.75
C ASP A 76 11.90 -13.43 14.60
N THR A 77 12.57 -12.51 13.92
CA THR A 77 12.04 -11.88 12.70
C THR A 77 11.94 -12.89 11.56
N ALA A 78 12.98 -13.71 11.38
CA ALA A 78 13.04 -14.72 10.32
C ALA A 78 11.98 -15.82 10.46
N ILE A 79 11.54 -16.12 11.66
CA ILE A 79 10.43 -17.06 11.90
C ILE A 79 9.13 -16.53 11.30
N LYS A 80 8.84 -15.25 11.50
CA LYS A 80 7.63 -14.61 10.97
C LYS A 80 7.76 -14.24 9.51
N HIS A 81 8.93 -13.73 9.11
CA HIS A 81 9.21 -13.17 7.80
C HIS A 81 10.54 -13.72 7.30
N PRO A 82 10.55 -14.90 6.66
CA PRO A 82 11.81 -15.55 6.26
C PRO A 82 12.66 -14.70 5.29
N THR A 83 12.00 -13.89 4.47
CA THR A 83 12.67 -13.01 3.49
C THR A 83 12.01 -11.64 3.45
N ASN A 84 12.64 -10.67 2.82
CA ASN A 84 12.04 -9.37 2.55
C ASN A 84 10.79 -9.46 1.64
N TRP A 85 10.69 -10.50 0.82
CA TRP A 85 9.47 -10.78 0.06
C TRP A 85 8.29 -11.03 1.00
N HIS A 86 8.48 -11.87 2.01
CA HIS A 86 7.46 -12.14 3.02
C HIS A 86 7.14 -10.89 3.83
N LEU A 87 8.17 -10.19 4.30
CA LEU A 87 7.99 -9.00 5.13
C LEU A 87 7.22 -7.89 4.40
N SER A 88 7.54 -7.65 3.14
CA SER A 88 6.83 -6.63 2.35
C SER A 88 5.35 -6.95 2.17
N THR A 89 5.04 -8.19 1.86
CA THR A 89 3.66 -8.65 1.71
C THR A 89 2.92 -8.65 3.04
N ASP A 90 3.57 -9.09 4.12
CA ASP A 90 2.98 -9.10 5.47
C ASP A 90 2.66 -7.68 5.96
N ARG A 91 3.47 -6.69 5.61
CA ARG A 91 3.18 -5.28 5.89
C ARG A 91 1.91 -4.80 5.17
N ALA A 92 1.79 -5.14 3.90
CA ALA A 92 0.58 -4.82 3.13
C ALA A 92 -0.65 -5.49 3.74
N ASP A 93 -0.55 -6.76 4.11
CA ASP A 93 -1.63 -7.51 4.73
C ASP A 93 -2.04 -6.93 6.09
N ALA A 94 -1.07 -6.45 6.89
CA ALA A 94 -1.38 -5.79 8.15
C ALA A 94 -2.24 -4.53 7.95
N VAL A 95 -1.95 -3.75 6.92
CA VAL A 95 -2.76 -2.57 6.57
C VAL A 95 -4.15 -2.98 6.10
N ILE A 96 -4.25 -4.02 5.27
CA ILE A 96 -5.54 -4.55 4.81
C ILE A 96 -6.42 -4.94 6.00
N LEU A 97 -5.87 -5.65 6.98
CA LEU A 97 -6.65 -6.07 8.15
C LEU A 97 -7.21 -4.88 8.93
N GLU A 98 -6.46 -3.79 9.04
CA GLU A 98 -6.96 -2.56 9.65
C GLU A 98 -8.05 -1.89 8.79
N LEU A 99 -7.89 -1.87 7.47
CA LEU A 99 -8.89 -1.32 6.57
C LEU A 99 -10.21 -2.10 6.64
N LEU A 100 -10.16 -3.41 6.76
CA LEU A 100 -11.36 -4.24 6.92
C LEU A 100 -12.12 -3.88 8.21
N LYS A 101 -11.41 -3.62 9.31
CA LYS A 101 -12.03 -3.16 10.56
C LYS A 101 -12.73 -1.80 10.40
N LEU A 102 -12.27 -0.99 9.46
CA LEU A 102 -12.83 0.34 9.15
C LEU A 102 -13.92 0.27 8.07
N GLY A 103 -14.39 -0.91 7.73
CA GLY A 103 -15.52 -1.11 6.83
C GLY A 103 -15.20 -1.13 5.34
N VAL A 104 -13.92 -1.21 4.98
CA VAL A 104 -13.55 -1.37 3.56
C VAL A 104 -13.90 -2.79 3.11
N GLY A 105 -14.57 -2.92 1.96
CA GLY A 105 -15.03 -4.21 1.44
C GLY A 105 -13.86 -5.10 1.00
N PRO A 106 -13.79 -6.36 1.46
CA PRO A 106 -12.68 -7.26 1.13
C PRO A 106 -12.58 -7.60 -0.36
N GLU A 107 -13.68 -7.53 -1.09
CA GLU A 107 -13.73 -7.79 -2.54
C GLU A 107 -13.04 -6.71 -3.37
N ARG A 108 -12.69 -5.59 -2.74
CA ARG A 108 -12.09 -4.42 -3.40
C ARG A 108 -10.58 -4.37 -3.27
N ILE A 109 -9.96 -5.21 -2.43
CA ILE A 109 -8.58 -5.02 -1.97
C ILE A 109 -7.69 -6.15 -2.46
N ALA A 110 -6.51 -5.79 -2.95
CA ALA A 110 -5.41 -6.73 -3.21
C ALA A 110 -4.13 -6.23 -2.54
N SER A 111 -3.26 -7.15 -2.14
CA SER A 111 -1.94 -6.85 -1.61
C SER A 111 -0.84 -7.21 -2.62
N MET A 112 0.25 -6.45 -2.59
CA MET A 112 1.49 -6.75 -3.32
C MET A 112 2.69 -6.47 -2.42
N GLY A 113 3.77 -7.23 -2.64
CA GLY A 113 5.03 -7.02 -1.97
C GLY A 113 6.17 -6.98 -2.98
N TYR A 114 7.01 -5.96 -2.90
CA TYR A 114 8.15 -5.77 -3.79
C TYR A 114 9.49 -6.05 -3.14
N SER A 115 9.52 -6.56 -1.91
CA SER A 115 10.78 -6.73 -1.19
C SER A 115 11.52 -5.38 -1.09
N GLU A 116 12.83 -5.36 -1.33
CA GLU A 116 13.67 -4.15 -1.32
C GLU A 116 13.79 -3.45 -2.67
N PHE A 117 13.15 -3.98 -3.72
CA PHE A 117 13.51 -3.67 -5.11
C PHE A 117 12.80 -2.46 -5.70
N GLN A 118 12.00 -1.74 -4.91
CA GLN A 118 11.36 -0.49 -5.32
C GLN A 118 11.63 0.62 -4.28
N PRO A 119 12.90 0.98 -4.05
CA PRO A 119 13.20 2.00 -3.04
C PRO A 119 12.75 3.39 -3.49
N LEU A 120 12.28 4.20 -2.53
CA LEU A 120 12.06 5.64 -2.76
C LEU A 120 13.41 6.37 -2.80
N GLU A 121 14.35 5.93 -1.97
CA GLU A 121 15.69 6.49 -1.90
C GLU A 121 16.70 5.35 -1.93
N SER A 122 17.66 5.45 -2.84
CA SER A 122 18.68 4.42 -3.02
C SER A 122 19.85 4.53 -2.04
N SER A 123 19.92 5.61 -1.24
CA SER A 123 21.00 5.77 -0.26
C SER A 123 20.84 4.77 0.89
N GLN A 124 21.94 4.44 1.54
CA GLN A 124 21.97 3.46 2.64
C GLN A 124 21.96 4.14 4.02
N THR A 125 21.43 5.34 4.11
CA THR A 125 21.26 6.05 5.38
C THR A 125 20.07 5.52 6.15
N ASP A 126 20.06 5.69 7.47
CA ASP A 126 18.92 5.29 8.31
C ASP A 126 17.63 6.03 7.90
N THR A 127 17.74 7.31 7.54
CA THR A 127 16.60 8.10 7.07
C THR A 127 16.00 7.55 5.77
N ALA A 128 16.85 7.19 4.81
CA ALA A 128 16.40 6.60 3.54
C ALA A 128 15.76 5.23 3.79
N ARG A 129 16.38 4.39 4.62
CA ARG A 129 15.83 3.08 4.97
C ARG A 129 14.47 3.19 5.64
N GLN A 130 14.29 4.16 6.53
CA GLN A 130 13.00 4.36 7.18
C GLN A 130 11.90 4.71 6.18
N ARG A 131 12.19 5.53 5.17
CA ARG A 131 11.24 5.85 4.10
C ARG A 131 10.95 4.66 3.20
N ASN A 132 11.94 3.80 3.01
CA ASN A 132 11.79 2.59 2.18
C ASN A 132 10.92 1.52 2.87
N ARG A 133 10.90 1.47 4.20
CA ARG A 133 10.03 0.58 4.98
C ARG A 133 8.61 1.14 5.00
N ARG A 134 7.86 0.87 3.95
CA ARG A 134 6.56 1.52 3.76
C ARG A 134 5.51 0.61 3.14
N VAL A 135 4.28 1.01 3.30
CA VAL A 135 3.14 0.54 2.50
C VAL A 135 2.55 1.73 1.76
N GLU A 136 2.40 1.58 0.46
CA GLU A 136 1.77 2.55 -0.42
C GLU A 136 0.34 2.14 -0.70
N LEU A 137 -0.56 3.12 -0.79
CA LEU A 137 -2.00 2.93 -0.93
C LEU A 137 -2.45 3.51 -2.28
N PHE A 138 -3.02 2.66 -3.13
CA PHE A 138 -3.46 3.05 -4.46
C PHE A 138 -4.94 2.78 -4.67
N VAL A 139 -5.58 3.63 -5.46
CA VAL A 139 -6.87 3.33 -6.07
C VAL A 139 -6.68 3.05 -7.55
N VAL A 140 -7.44 2.09 -8.04
CA VAL A 140 -7.33 1.59 -9.39
C VAL A 140 -8.66 1.90 -10.10
N PRO A 141 -8.65 2.73 -11.17
CA PRO A 141 -9.86 3.08 -11.89
C PRO A 141 -10.54 1.86 -12.51
N ASN A 142 -11.87 1.81 -12.42
CA ASN A 142 -12.66 0.67 -12.93
C ASN A 142 -12.75 0.62 -14.45
N ASP A 143 -12.49 1.73 -15.14
CA ASP A 143 -12.87 1.91 -16.55
C ASP A 143 -11.70 1.91 -17.54
N LEU A 144 -10.46 1.94 -17.09
CA LEU A 144 -9.30 2.16 -17.96
C LEU A 144 -8.46 0.91 -18.23
N GLY A 145 -9.10 -0.21 -18.53
CA GLY A 145 -8.35 -1.40 -18.89
C GLY A 145 -7.61 -2.04 -17.73
N VAL A 146 -7.99 -1.69 -16.51
CA VAL A 146 -7.53 -2.37 -15.30
C VAL A 146 -7.91 -3.85 -15.36
N ALA A 147 -8.98 -4.17 -16.04
CA ALA A 147 -9.34 -5.54 -16.40
C ALA A 147 -8.23 -6.28 -17.15
N LYS A 148 -7.36 -5.56 -17.84
CA LYS A 148 -6.18 -6.14 -18.50
C LYS A 148 -5.04 -6.39 -17.53
N TRP A 149 -5.06 -5.70 -16.40
CA TRP A 149 -4.02 -5.82 -15.40
C TRP A 149 -4.41 -6.80 -14.29
N ASP A 150 -5.67 -6.90 -13.95
CA ASP A 150 -6.16 -7.79 -12.90
C ASP A 150 -6.38 -9.20 -13.47
N PRO A 151 -5.52 -10.16 -13.15
CA PRO A 151 -5.65 -11.51 -13.66
C PRO A 151 -6.95 -12.20 -13.21
N ALA A 152 -7.54 -11.76 -12.10
CA ALA A 152 -8.80 -12.32 -11.61
C ALA A 152 -9.99 -11.85 -12.45
N SER A 153 -9.91 -10.69 -13.10
CA SER A 153 -11.01 -10.19 -13.93
C SER A 153 -11.21 -10.98 -15.21
N SER A 154 -10.18 -11.71 -15.67
CA SER A 154 -10.25 -12.54 -16.87
C SER A 154 -10.98 -13.89 -16.65
N VAL A 155 -11.30 -14.21 -15.40
CA VAL A 155 -11.90 -15.49 -15.00
C VAL A 155 -13.42 -15.35 -14.78
N ARG A 156 -13.95 -14.15 -14.89
CA ARG A 156 -15.37 -13.86 -14.67
C ARG A 156 -16.20 -13.89 -15.94
#